data_f69e9e6617574446803955cc23e4893b
#
_entry.id   f69e9e6617574446803955cc23e4893b
#
_cell.length_a   1.000
_cell.length_b   1.000
_cell.length_c   1.000
_cell.angle_alpha   90.00
_cell.angle_beta   90.00
_cell.angle_gamma   90.00
#
_symmetry.space_group_name_H-M   'P 1'
#
loop_
_entity.id
_entity.type
_entity.pdbx_description
1 polymer ?
#
loop_
_entity_poly.entity_id
_entity_poly.type
_entity_poly.pdbx_seq_one_letter_code
_entity_poly.pdbx_strand_id
1 'polypeptide(L)'
;MIYTLVKNLFKILFTIFLRLKVEGTENIPKDGPLVIASNHLSLLDPPVLGTAATRKVHFMAKEELFVPVLGTIYKILGAFPVRRGGADRAAIKHGIDILESGQVLAIFPEGTRSKTGELGKAQPGALMMASKAKATIVPACI
;
A
#
# COMPACT_ATOMS: atom_id res chain seq x y z
N MET A 1 14.70 -7.93 8.86
CA MET A 1 15.04 -9.30 8.44
C MET A 1 13.81 -10.08 7.96
N ILE A 2 12.79 -10.32 8.79
CA ILE A 2 11.57 -11.09 8.42
C ILE A 2 10.83 -10.47 7.23
N TYR A 3 10.59 -9.16 7.23
CA TYR A 3 9.95 -8.46 6.11
C TYR A 3 10.64 -8.73 4.77
N THR A 4 11.98 -8.60 4.73
CA THR A 4 12.76 -8.80 3.50
C THR A 4 12.69 -10.25 3.02
N LEU A 5 12.74 -11.21 3.94
CA LEU A 5 12.61 -12.62 3.61
C LEU A 5 11.25 -12.93 2.98
N VAL A 6 10.17 -12.48 3.63
CA VAL A 6 8.79 -12.68 3.14
C VAL A 6 8.57 -11.96 1.81
N LYS A 7 9.05 -10.72 1.68
CA LYS A 7 9.00 -9.96 0.42
C LYS A 7 9.67 -10.71 -0.73
N ASN A 8 10.89 -11.23 -0.51
CA ASN A 8 11.62 -11.95 -1.55
C ASN A 8 10.94 -13.27 -1.92
N LEU A 9 10.40 -13.99 -0.93
CA LEU A 9 9.61 -15.20 -1.18
C LEU A 9 8.39 -14.89 -2.06
N PHE A 10 7.59 -13.89 -1.70
CA PHE A 10 6.45 -13.48 -2.52
C PHE A 10 6.87 -13.00 -3.90
N LYS A 11 7.98 -12.28 -4.02
CA LYS A 11 8.51 -11.84 -5.32
C LYS A 11 8.81 -13.03 -6.22
N ILE A 12 9.48 -14.07 -5.71
CA ILE A 12 9.76 -15.29 -6.45
C ILE A 12 8.46 -15.99 -6.87
N LEU A 13 7.53 -16.18 -5.93
CA LEU A 13 6.24 -16.82 -6.20
C LEU A 13 5.46 -16.05 -7.28
N PHE A 14 5.35 -14.73 -7.17
CA PHE A 14 4.61 -13.93 -8.15
C PHE A 14 5.32 -13.88 -9.51
N THR A 15 6.65 -13.92 -9.56
CA THR A 15 7.40 -14.00 -10.81
C THR A 15 7.12 -15.33 -11.53
N ILE A 16 7.10 -16.45 -10.78
CA ILE A 16 6.89 -17.77 -11.36
C ILE A 16 5.42 -17.99 -11.73
N PHE A 17 4.49 -17.78 -10.80
CA PHE A 17 3.09 -18.14 -10.97
C PHE A 17 2.25 -17.08 -11.67
N LEU A 18 2.55 -15.80 -11.46
CA LEU A 18 1.81 -14.68 -12.07
C LEU A 18 2.58 -14.03 -13.22
N ARG A 19 3.80 -14.49 -13.52
CA ARG A 19 4.69 -13.87 -14.53
C ARG A 19 4.86 -12.36 -14.28
N LEU A 20 4.97 -11.99 -12.98
CA LEU A 20 5.09 -10.59 -12.57
C LEU A 20 6.29 -9.93 -13.27
N LYS A 21 6.01 -8.88 -14.01
CA LYS A 21 7.00 -7.94 -14.53
C LYS A 21 6.81 -6.61 -13.81
N VAL A 22 7.89 -5.97 -13.44
CA VAL A 22 7.88 -4.67 -12.75
C VAL A 22 8.70 -3.69 -13.54
N GLU A 23 8.10 -2.57 -13.86
CA GLU A 23 8.72 -1.47 -14.63
C GLU A 23 8.58 -0.15 -13.85
N GLY A 24 9.44 0.82 -14.11
CA GLY A 24 9.34 2.17 -13.54
C GLY A 24 9.80 2.28 -12.08
N THR A 25 10.47 1.27 -11.53
CA THR A 25 10.96 1.33 -10.13
C THR A 25 12.00 2.41 -9.90
N GLU A 26 12.66 2.87 -10.94
CA GLU A 26 13.59 4.01 -10.95
C GLU A 26 12.90 5.34 -10.60
N ASN A 27 11.57 5.43 -10.77
CA ASN A 27 10.78 6.61 -10.42
C ASN A 27 10.45 6.67 -8.90
N ILE A 28 10.76 5.62 -8.15
CA ILE A 28 10.54 5.58 -6.71
C ILE A 28 11.69 6.30 -6.00
N PRO A 29 11.45 7.44 -5.33
CA PRO A 29 12.48 8.14 -4.57
C PRO A 29 13.12 7.23 -3.52
N LYS A 30 14.44 7.28 -3.40
CA LYS A 30 15.19 6.45 -2.44
C LYS A 30 14.87 6.81 -1.00
N ASP A 31 14.59 8.09 -0.73
CA ASP A 31 14.38 8.66 0.59
C ASP A 31 13.16 9.59 0.61
N GLY A 32 12.76 10.00 1.81
CA GLY A 32 11.67 10.93 2.03
C GLY A 32 10.28 10.30 2.00
N PRO A 33 9.26 11.11 2.36
CA PRO A 33 7.88 10.66 2.39
C PRO A 33 7.35 10.37 0.98
N LEU A 34 6.72 9.23 0.81
CA LEU A 34 6.22 8.78 -0.48
C LEU A 34 4.84 8.14 -0.36
N VAL A 35 3.92 8.56 -1.18
CA VAL A 35 2.65 7.88 -1.43
C VAL A 35 2.72 7.16 -2.76
N ILE A 36 2.48 5.87 -2.78
CA ILE A 36 2.25 5.10 -4.01
C ILE A 36 0.74 4.96 -4.17
N ALA A 37 0.19 5.60 -5.20
CA ALA A 37 -1.23 5.57 -5.51
C ALA A 37 -1.49 4.56 -6.64
N SER A 38 -2.21 3.49 -6.36
CA SER A 38 -2.48 2.41 -7.33
C SER A 38 -3.98 2.15 -7.51
N ASN A 39 -4.35 1.67 -8.70
CA ASN A 39 -5.66 1.05 -8.91
C ASN A 39 -5.80 -0.21 -8.04
N HIS A 40 -7.05 -0.65 -7.81
CA HIS A 40 -7.32 -1.81 -6.94
C HIS A 40 -8.29 -2.78 -7.60
N LEU A 41 -7.79 -3.94 -8.00
CA LEU A 41 -8.55 -4.99 -8.69
C LEU A 41 -8.68 -6.27 -7.86
N SER A 42 -7.64 -6.61 -7.08
CA SER A 42 -7.50 -7.90 -6.42
C SER A 42 -7.07 -7.78 -4.96
N LEU A 43 -7.32 -8.83 -4.18
CA LEU A 43 -6.72 -9.00 -2.84
C LEU A 43 -5.20 -9.16 -2.90
N LEU A 44 -4.65 -9.51 -4.06
CA LEU A 44 -3.21 -9.67 -4.26
C LEU A 44 -2.50 -8.35 -4.57
N ASP A 45 -3.22 -7.26 -4.86
CA ASP A 45 -2.58 -5.98 -5.21
C ASP A 45 -1.65 -5.45 -4.11
N PRO A 46 -2.03 -5.43 -2.81
CA PRO A 46 -1.12 -4.97 -1.77
C PRO A 46 0.18 -5.79 -1.69
N PRO A 47 0.16 -7.13 -1.66
CA PRO A 47 1.40 -7.90 -1.68
C PRO A 47 2.18 -7.78 -2.99
N VAL A 48 1.53 -7.68 -4.15
CA VAL A 48 2.21 -7.42 -5.43
C VAL A 48 2.94 -6.08 -5.37
N LEU A 49 2.25 -5.01 -4.96
CA LEU A 49 2.83 -3.68 -4.84
C LEU A 49 3.99 -3.65 -3.82
N GLY A 50 3.82 -4.31 -2.68
CA GLY A 50 4.85 -4.43 -1.65
C GLY A 50 6.11 -5.16 -2.13
N THR A 51 5.96 -6.17 -3.00
CA THR A 51 7.10 -6.90 -3.58
C THR A 51 7.76 -6.13 -4.71
N ALA A 52 7.00 -5.34 -5.46
CA ALA A 52 7.50 -4.53 -6.56
C ALA A 52 8.30 -3.30 -6.07
N ALA A 53 7.85 -2.64 -5.02
CA ALA A 53 8.48 -1.43 -4.50
C ALA A 53 9.91 -1.67 -4.00
N THR A 54 10.80 -0.70 -4.21
CA THR A 54 12.21 -0.77 -3.77
C THR A 54 12.37 -0.54 -2.27
N ARG A 55 11.39 0.12 -1.63
CA ARG A 55 11.35 0.46 -0.21
C ARG A 55 10.28 -0.35 0.52
N LYS A 56 10.35 -0.41 1.87
CA LYS A 56 9.28 -1.00 2.68
C LYS A 56 8.01 -0.14 2.53
N VAL A 57 6.90 -0.79 2.22
CA VAL A 57 5.62 -0.14 1.99
C VAL A 57 4.65 -0.46 3.11
N HIS A 58 3.93 0.56 3.57
CA HIS A 58 2.83 0.43 4.51
C HIS A 58 1.49 0.49 3.78
N PHE A 59 0.49 -0.22 4.30
CA PHE A 59 -0.84 -0.35 3.68
C PHE A 59 -1.94 -0.14 4.69
N MET A 60 -3.02 0.51 4.28
CA MET A 60 -4.29 0.48 4.99
C MET A 60 -5.05 -0.79 4.64
N ALA A 61 -5.36 -1.61 5.62
CA ALA A 61 -6.14 -2.82 5.42
C ALA A 61 -7.38 -2.80 6.32
N LYS A 62 -8.46 -3.43 5.84
CA LYS A 62 -9.73 -3.51 6.55
C LYS A 62 -9.55 -4.12 7.95
N GLU A 63 -10.11 -3.49 8.99
CA GLU A 63 -9.93 -3.89 10.39
C GLU A 63 -10.28 -5.38 10.62
N GLU A 64 -11.30 -5.89 9.94
CA GLU A 64 -11.76 -7.27 10.05
C GLU A 64 -10.73 -8.31 9.55
N LEU A 65 -9.70 -7.89 8.83
CA LEU A 65 -8.59 -8.77 8.41
C LEU A 65 -7.57 -9.02 9.54
N PHE A 66 -7.62 -8.22 10.60
CA PHE A 66 -6.67 -8.32 11.71
C PHE A 66 -7.10 -9.31 12.80
N VAL A 67 -7.56 -10.49 12.37
CA VAL A 67 -7.83 -11.61 13.27
C VAL A 67 -6.53 -12.19 13.86
N PRO A 68 -6.59 -12.95 14.96
CA PRO A 68 -5.41 -13.60 15.54
C PRO A 68 -4.59 -14.35 14.48
N VAL A 69 -3.28 -14.31 14.57
CA VAL A 69 -2.29 -14.86 13.64
C VAL A 69 -2.18 -14.03 12.34
N LEU A 70 -3.23 -13.93 11.52
CA LEU A 70 -3.20 -13.16 10.27
C LEU A 70 -2.93 -11.68 10.50
N GLY A 71 -3.54 -11.09 11.52
CA GLY A 71 -3.30 -9.69 11.88
C GLY A 71 -1.84 -9.42 12.26
N THR A 72 -1.18 -10.38 12.91
CA THR A 72 0.25 -10.28 13.23
C THR A 72 1.09 -10.30 11.96
N ILE A 73 0.77 -11.19 11.02
CA ILE A 73 1.45 -11.27 9.72
C ILE A 73 1.28 -9.96 8.94
N TYR A 74 0.04 -9.44 8.86
CA TYR A 74 -0.23 -8.17 8.18
C TYR A 74 0.56 -7.00 8.79
N LYS A 75 0.64 -6.91 10.13
CA LYS A 75 1.44 -5.89 10.81
C LYS A 75 2.93 -6.00 10.48
N ILE A 76 3.48 -7.22 10.48
CA ILE A 76 4.89 -7.47 10.09
C ILE A 76 5.12 -7.00 8.64
N LEU A 77 4.16 -7.21 7.76
CA LEU A 77 4.21 -6.79 6.36
C LEU A 77 3.93 -5.30 6.16
N GLY A 78 3.70 -4.53 7.23
CA GLY A 78 3.50 -3.09 7.17
C GLY A 78 2.04 -2.66 7.02
N ALA A 79 1.07 -3.58 7.10
CA ALA A 79 -0.33 -3.20 7.08
C ALA A 79 -0.81 -2.73 8.46
N PHE A 80 -1.72 -1.75 8.47
CA PHE A 80 -2.40 -1.28 9.66
C PHE A 80 -3.91 -1.18 9.43
N PRO A 81 -4.72 -1.34 10.49
CA PRO A 81 -6.16 -1.42 10.34
C PRO A 81 -6.79 -0.07 10.03
N VAL A 82 -7.84 -0.09 9.21
CA VAL A 82 -8.71 1.04 8.92
C VAL A 82 -10.18 0.59 8.96
N ARG A 83 -11.02 1.37 9.62
CA ARG A 83 -12.48 1.20 9.60
C ARG A 83 -13.05 1.83 8.33
N ARG A 84 -13.81 1.05 7.58
CA ARG A 84 -14.50 1.52 6.37
C ARG A 84 -15.90 2.02 6.73
N GLY A 85 -16.46 2.90 5.90
CA GLY A 85 -17.80 3.47 6.06
C GLY A 85 -17.83 4.83 6.76
N GLY A 86 -16.67 5.45 6.99
CA GLY A 86 -16.55 6.80 7.54
C GLY A 86 -15.12 7.27 7.53
N ALA A 87 -14.88 8.51 7.97
CA ALA A 87 -13.53 9.03 8.13
C ALA A 87 -12.88 8.44 9.39
N ASP A 88 -12.05 7.43 9.23
CA ASP A 88 -11.22 6.91 10.32
C ASP A 88 -10.05 7.86 10.58
N ARG A 89 -10.27 8.82 11.48
CA ARG A 89 -9.27 9.84 11.83
C ARG A 89 -7.99 9.24 12.39
N ALA A 90 -8.09 8.14 13.12
CA ALA A 90 -6.93 7.47 13.71
C ALA A 90 -6.06 6.84 12.62
N ALA A 91 -6.68 6.14 11.66
CA ALA A 91 -5.96 5.57 10.53
C ALA A 91 -5.34 6.65 9.63
N ILE A 92 -6.06 7.75 9.39
CA ILE A 92 -5.54 8.90 8.63
C ILE A 92 -4.32 9.50 9.34
N LYS A 93 -4.44 9.74 10.65
CA LYS A 93 -3.32 10.27 11.45
C LYS A 93 -2.13 9.33 11.39
N HIS A 94 -2.33 8.04 11.59
CA HIS A 94 -1.26 7.05 11.51
C HIS A 94 -0.58 7.02 10.13
N GLY A 95 -1.36 7.14 9.04
CA GLY A 95 -0.81 7.25 7.68
C GLY A 95 0.06 8.50 7.51
N ILE A 96 -0.36 9.63 8.08
CA ILE A 96 0.45 10.87 8.08
C ILE A 96 1.73 10.68 8.89
N ASP A 97 1.66 10.09 10.09
CA ASP A 97 2.83 9.84 10.95
C ASP A 97 3.86 8.93 10.23
N ILE A 98 3.41 7.92 9.47
CA ILE A 98 4.26 7.08 8.61
C ILE A 98 4.97 7.94 7.57
N LEU A 99 4.24 8.78 6.85
CA LEU A 99 4.81 9.65 5.82
C LEU A 99 5.80 10.67 6.42
N GLU A 100 5.43 11.34 7.51
CA GLU A 100 6.29 12.32 8.20
C GLU A 100 7.58 11.69 8.73
N SER A 101 7.58 10.38 9.02
CA SER A 101 8.80 9.63 9.35
C SER A 101 9.64 9.25 8.13
N GLY A 102 9.30 9.76 6.94
CA GLY A 102 10.04 9.52 5.70
C GLY A 102 9.78 8.15 5.08
N GLN A 103 8.71 7.46 5.49
CA GLN A 103 8.38 6.13 5.00
C GLN A 103 7.40 6.16 3.81
N VAL A 104 7.09 4.98 3.27
CA VAL A 104 6.22 4.81 2.10
C VAL A 104 4.85 4.31 2.52
N LEU A 105 3.80 4.99 2.07
CA LEU A 105 2.42 4.58 2.22
C LEU A 105 1.82 4.26 0.85
N ALA A 106 1.38 3.04 0.64
CA ALA A 106 0.58 2.70 -0.53
C ALA A 106 -0.90 2.90 -0.24
N ILE A 107 -1.57 3.54 -1.16
CA ILE A 107 -2.99 3.85 -1.07
C ILE A 107 -3.66 3.41 -2.37
N PHE A 108 -4.84 2.83 -2.21
CA PHE A 108 -5.77 2.60 -3.30
C PHE A 108 -6.83 3.70 -3.24
N PRO A 109 -6.71 4.77 -4.05
CA PRO A 109 -7.54 5.96 -3.89
C PRO A 109 -9.03 5.71 -4.02
N GLU A 110 -9.42 4.65 -4.73
CA GLU A 110 -10.82 4.24 -4.88
C GLU A 110 -11.47 3.79 -3.56
N GLY A 111 -10.67 3.42 -2.55
CA GLY A 111 -11.14 2.93 -1.24
C GLY A 111 -11.75 1.53 -1.26
N THR A 112 -11.99 0.96 -2.44
CA THR A 112 -12.52 -0.39 -2.65
C THR A 112 -11.99 -0.98 -3.94
N ARG A 113 -12.11 -2.29 -4.11
CA ARG A 113 -11.74 -2.95 -5.37
C ARG A 113 -12.73 -2.62 -6.47
N SER A 114 -12.23 -2.33 -7.67
CA SER A 114 -13.07 -2.19 -8.86
C SER A 114 -13.77 -3.52 -9.17
N LYS A 115 -15.05 -3.45 -9.52
CA LYS A 115 -15.85 -4.60 -9.96
C LYS A 115 -15.90 -4.74 -11.47
N THR A 116 -15.58 -3.67 -12.19
CA THR A 116 -15.67 -3.59 -13.66
C THR A 116 -14.31 -3.63 -14.33
N GLY A 117 -13.22 -3.48 -13.56
CA GLY A 117 -11.87 -3.29 -14.10
C GLY A 117 -11.55 -1.83 -14.46
N GLU A 118 -12.54 -0.94 -14.41
CA GLU A 118 -12.34 0.48 -14.67
C GLU A 118 -11.89 1.22 -13.40
N LEU A 119 -11.20 2.34 -13.58
CA LEU A 119 -10.83 3.22 -12.49
C LEU A 119 -12.06 3.87 -11.89
N GLY A 120 -12.25 3.68 -10.60
CA GLY A 120 -13.30 4.32 -9.84
C GLY A 120 -12.94 5.76 -9.41
N LYS A 121 -13.91 6.43 -8.79
CA LYS A 121 -13.72 7.79 -8.26
C LYS A 121 -12.72 7.75 -7.09
N ALA A 122 -11.68 8.57 -7.18
CA ALA A 122 -10.70 8.72 -6.11
C ALA A 122 -11.29 9.44 -4.89
N GLN A 123 -11.01 8.91 -3.71
CA GLN A 123 -11.34 9.54 -2.43
C GLN A 123 -10.29 10.59 -2.07
N PRO A 124 -10.67 11.72 -1.47
CA PRO A 124 -9.74 12.82 -1.19
C PRO A 124 -8.72 12.50 -0.10
N GLY A 125 -8.90 11.45 0.68
CA GLY A 125 -8.04 11.10 1.81
C GLY A 125 -6.58 10.86 1.43
N ALA A 126 -6.33 10.21 0.29
CA ALA A 126 -4.97 9.98 -0.20
C ALA A 126 -4.21 11.28 -0.46
N LEU A 127 -4.84 12.19 -1.20
CA LEU A 127 -4.26 13.49 -1.54
C LEU A 127 -4.08 14.36 -0.29
N MET A 128 -5.03 14.32 0.62
CA MET A 128 -4.96 15.04 1.90
C MET A 128 -3.76 14.58 2.75
N MET A 129 -3.54 13.27 2.88
CA MET A 129 -2.40 12.74 3.64
C MET A 129 -1.07 13.11 2.98
N ALA A 130 -0.97 12.96 1.66
CA ALA A 130 0.22 13.33 0.90
C ALA A 130 0.54 14.82 1.03
N SER A 131 -0.47 15.68 0.88
CA SER A 131 -0.31 17.14 1.00
C SER A 131 0.15 17.54 2.41
N LYS A 132 -0.46 16.96 3.45
CA LYS A 132 -0.13 17.29 4.84
C LYS A 132 1.30 16.88 5.20
N ALA A 133 1.75 15.72 4.75
CA ALA A 133 3.09 15.21 4.96
C ALA A 133 4.12 15.72 3.93
N LYS A 134 3.72 16.57 2.99
CA LYS A 134 4.54 17.02 1.86
C LYS A 134 5.20 15.85 1.10
N ALA A 135 4.45 14.76 0.96
CA ALA A 135 4.92 13.54 0.36
C ALA A 135 4.88 13.60 -1.17
N THR A 136 5.89 13.04 -1.82
CA THR A 136 5.86 12.77 -3.25
C THR A 136 4.77 11.75 -3.55
N ILE A 137 4.05 11.88 -4.67
CA ILE A 137 3.07 10.90 -5.13
C ILE A 137 3.61 10.24 -6.39
N VAL A 138 3.72 8.92 -6.35
CA VAL A 138 4.05 8.09 -7.52
C VAL A 138 2.83 7.27 -7.89
N PRO A 139 2.26 7.46 -9.08
CA PRO A 139 1.18 6.61 -9.56
C PRO A 139 1.74 5.23 -9.94
N ALA A 140 0.96 4.18 -9.65
CA ALA A 140 1.24 2.82 -10.05
C ALA A 140 0.00 2.19 -10.69
N CYS A 141 0.21 1.22 -11.56
CA CYS A 141 -0.85 0.45 -12.20
C CYS A 141 -0.53 -1.05 -12.05
N ILE A 142 -1.56 -1.83 -11.70
CA ILE A 142 -1.48 -3.29 -11.56
C ILE A 142 -2.49 -3.93 -12.51
#